data_fdbc8aa886d2aa7a9d984407dd2306d3
#
_entry.id   fdbc8aa886d2aa7a9d984407dd2306d3
#
_cell.length_a   1.000
_cell.length_b   1.000
_cell.length_c   1.000
_cell.angle_alpha   90.00
_cell.angle_beta   90.00
_cell.angle_gamma   90.00
#
_symmetry.space_group_name_H-M   'P 1'
#
loop_
_entity.id
_entity.type
_entity.pdbx_description
1 polymer ?
#
loop_
_entity_poly.entity_id
_entity_poly.type
_entity_poly.pdbx_seq_one_letter_code
_entity_poly.pdbx_strand_id
1 'polypeptide(L)'
;LGFYKCTQCSFKHPEAKYNVTNAVVEPFIKFSVNNGEIIETRLAGDYNIYNLLAAYSLLKELGLTEEEIQQGLSSYTSKNGRMQSIIISKDATALLNLAKNPAGLNASLAIGNGIKEDINYLLVLNDNGADGLDISWIWDTDFNILLNQNIKNIVCSGKRAKELALRLKYSDIKANITVNENITEAVLELKKYPERYAIAIPNYTALTETQKELEK
;
A
#
# COMPACT_ATOMS: atom_id res chain seq x y z
N LEU A 1 -12.41 12.23 8.59
CA LEU A 1 -12.42 13.42 9.43
C LEU A 1 -13.40 14.43 8.83
N GLY A 2 -14.56 14.63 9.47
CA GLY A 2 -15.64 15.46 8.95
C GLY A 2 -15.55 16.92 9.40
N PHE A 3 -16.25 17.77 8.69
CA PHE A 3 -16.50 19.13 9.13
C PHE A 3 -17.44 19.11 10.33
N TYR A 4 -17.15 19.91 11.35
CA TYR A 4 -17.97 20.07 12.53
C TYR A 4 -18.25 21.54 12.82
N LYS A 5 -19.41 21.82 13.43
CA LYS A 5 -19.81 23.16 13.85
C LYS A 5 -20.66 23.02 15.11
N CYS A 6 -20.37 23.83 16.13
CA CYS A 6 -21.22 23.95 17.29
C CYS A 6 -22.53 24.67 16.92
N THR A 7 -23.65 24.21 17.45
CA THR A 7 -24.96 24.85 17.22
C THR A 7 -25.22 26.03 18.14
N GLN A 8 -24.41 26.19 19.21
CA GLN A 8 -24.63 27.23 20.24
C GLN A 8 -23.55 28.31 20.29
N CYS A 9 -22.40 28.10 19.61
CA CYS A 9 -21.31 29.08 19.61
C CYS A 9 -20.55 29.09 18.28
N SER A 10 -19.51 29.92 18.17
CA SER A 10 -18.68 30.05 16.96
C SER A 10 -17.69 28.93 16.72
N PHE A 11 -17.63 27.92 17.60
CA PHE A 11 -16.70 26.81 17.44
C PHE A 11 -17.02 25.98 16.20
N LYS A 12 -16.11 25.88 15.29
CA LYS A 12 -16.22 25.15 14.03
C LYS A 12 -14.88 24.56 13.62
N HIS A 13 -14.94 23.64 12.68
CA HIS A 13 -13.72 23.13 12.01
C HIS A 13 -12.93 24.35 11.46
N PRO A 14 -11.63 24.47 11.79
CA PRO A 14 -10.80 25.56 11.28
C PRO A 14 -10.66 25.46 9.76
N GLU A 15 -10.49 26.58 9.11
CA GLU A 15 -10.14 26.61 7.70
C GLU A 15 -8.70 26.11 7.53
N ALA A 16 -8.52 25.15 6.63
CA ALA A 16 -7.19 24.62 6.35
C ALA A 16 -6.37 25.68 5.58
N LYS A 17 -5.17 25.98 6.07
CA LYS A 17 -4.21 26.87 5.40
C LYS A 17 -3.69 26.25 4.11
N TYR A 18 -3.52 24.93 4.11
CA TYR A 18 -3.03 24.15 2.98
C TYR A 18 -4.07 23.10 2.58
N ASN A 19 -4.45 23.09 1.32
CA ASN A 19 -5.43 22.17 0.74
C ASN A 19 -4.85 21.51 -0.50
N VAL A 20 -4.99 20.19 -0.61
CA VAL A 20 -4.67 19.50 -1.84
C VAL A 20 -5.68 19.80 -2.91
N THR A 21 -5.19 20.12 -4.09
CA THR A 21 -5.98 20.32 -5.30
C THR A 21 -5.41 19.51 -6.45
N ASN A 22 -6.22 19.16 -7.45
CA ASN A 22 -5.81 18.45 -8.67
C ASN A 22 -5.02 17.15 -8.42
N ALA A 23 -5.46 16.35 -7.42
CA ALA A 23 -4.76 15.11 -7.10
C ALA A 23 -5.05 13.99 -8.11
N VAL A 24 -3.99 13.34 -8.59
CA VAL A 24 -4.00 12.12 -9.38
C VAL A 24 -3.16 11.10 -8.62
N VAL A 25 -3.62 9.86 -8.47
CA VAL A 25 -2.97 8.83 -7.65
C VAL A 25 -2.34 7.68 -8.45
N GLU A 26 -2.56 7.64 -9.74
CA GLU A 26 -2.14 6.53 -10.60
C GLU A 26 -1.17 6.98 -11.70
N PRO A 27 -0.10 6.20 -11.92
CA PRO A 27 0.47 5.16 -11.05
C PRO A 27 1.17 5.73 -9.82
N PHE A 28 1.52 7.02 -9.85
CA PHE A 28 2.16 7.74 -8.75
C PHE A 28 1.41 9.04 -8.49
N ILE A 29 1.49 9.50 -7.24
CA ILE A 29 0.79 10.70 -6.81
C ILE A 29 1.36 11.94 -7.47
N LYS A 30 0.47 12.70 -8.13
CA LYS A 30 0.69 14.07 -8.59
C LYS A 30 -0.39 14.93 -7.96
N PHE A 31 -0.01 16.04 -7.38
CA PHE A 31 -0.96 16.93 -6.71
C PHE A 31 -0.48 18.37 -6.71
N SER A 32 -1.40 19.30 -6.51
CA SER A 32 -1.09 20.68 -6.20
C SER A 32 -1.59 21.04 -4.81
N VAL A 33 -0.98 22.05 -4.20
CA VAL A 33 -1.45 22.65 -2.95
C VAL A 33 -1.94 24.06 -3.24
N ASN A 34 -3.17 24.38 -2.82
CA ASN A 34 -3.81 25.70 -3.01
C ASN A 34 -3.79 26.21 -4.48
N ASN A 35 -3.96 25.32 -5.45
CA ASN A 35 -3.86 25.58 -6.90
C ASN A 35 -2.49 26.08 -7.36
N GLY A 36 -1.43 25.78 -6.62
CA GLY A 36 -0.05 26.01 -7.03
C GLY A 36 0.43 25.02 -8.10
N GLU A 37 1.73 24.97 -8.32
CA GLU A 37 2.35 24.07 -9.27
C GLU A 37 2.12 22.59 -8.92
N ILE A 38 2.16 21.72 -9.93
CA ILE A 38 2.00 20.29 -9.76
C ILE A 38 3.28 19.70 -9.19
N ILE A 39 3.17 19.04 -8.05
CA ILE A 39 4.22 18.26 -7.43
C ILE A 39 4.05 16.80 -7.88
N GLU A 40 5.06 16.28 -8.54
CA GLU A 40 5.12 14.87 -8.94
C GLU A 40 5.95 14.08 -7.94
N THR A 41 5.47 12.90 -7.55
CA THR A 41 6.17 12.04 -6.59
C THR A 41 6.37 10.63 -7.14
N ARG A 42 7.12 9.81 -6.42
CA ARG A 42 7.25 8.36 -6.66
C ARG A 42 6.46 7.53 -5.66
N LEU A 43 5.56 8.17 -4.93
CA LEU A 43 4.68 7.49 -3.99
C LEU A 43 3.37 7.11 -4.68
N ALA A 44 2.81 5.98 -4.29
CA ALA A 44 1.50 5.50 -4.69
C ALA A 44 0.60 5.35 -3.45
N GLY A 45 -0.70 5.14 -3.70
CA GLY A 45 -1.71 4.99 -2.66
C GLY A 45 -2.20 6.34 -2.13
N ASP A 46 -3.51 6.53 -2.18
CA ASP A 46 -4.22 7.78 -1.85
C ASP A 46 -3.96 8.28 -0.42
N TYR A 47 -3.74 7.37 0.55
CA TYR A 47 -3.37 7.76 1.92
C TYR A 47 -2.05 8.55 2.00
N ASN A 48 -1.15 8.39 1.03
CA ASN A 48 0.10 9.15 0.98
C ASN A 48 -0.12 10.61 0.59
N ILE A 49 -1.26 10.99 0.04
CA ILE A 49 -1.63 12.41 -0.20
C ILE A 49 -1.62 13.17 1.13
N TYR A 50 -2.19 12.58 2.20
CA TYR A 50 -2.19 13.19 3.53
C TYR A 50 -0.78 13.32 4.10
N ASN A 51 0.06 12.31 3.91
CA ASN A 51 1.46 12.34 4.34
C ASN A 51 2.25 13.42 3.59
N LEU A 52 2.05 13.52 2.28
CA LEU A 52 2.68 14.53 1.43
C LEU A 52 2.22 15.95 1.79
N LEU A 53 0.90 16.15 2.02
CA LEU A 53 0.37 17.44 2.45
C LEU A 53 0.92 17.84 3.82
N ALA A 54 1.02 16.91 4.76
CA ALA A 54 1.59 17.18 6.09
C ALA A 54 3.07 17.57 5.98
N ALA A 55 3.86 16.85 5.19
CA ALA A 55 5.26 17.20 4.93
C ALA A 55 5.39 18.57 4.26
N TYR A 56 4.63 18.81 3.19
CA TYR A 56 4.59 20.10 2.49
C TYR A 56 4.27 21.24 3.45
N SER A 57 3.20 21.11 4.23
CA SER A 57 2.73 22.15 5.15
C SER A 57 3.80 22.48 6.18
N LEU A 58 4.43 21.45 6.77
CA LEU A 58 5.52 21.66 7.74
C LEU A 58 6.71 22.39 7.11
N LEU A 59 7.14 21.96 5.93
CA LEU A 59 8.30 22.55 5.25
C LEU A 59 8.03 24.02 4.86
N LYS A 60 6.80 24.35 4.44
CA LYS A 60 6.38 25.73 4.19
C LYS A 60 6.42 26.60 5.45
N GLU A 61 5.95 26.08 6.59
CA GLU A 61 6.00 26.79 7.87
C GLU A 61 7.45 26.98 8.38
N LEU A 62 8.38 26.09 7.98
CA LEU A 62 9.79 26.23 8.23
C LEU A 62 10.51 27.19 7.28
N GLY A 63 9.81 27.74 6.28
CA GLY A 63 10.30 28.78 5.37
C GLY A 63 11.01 28.26 4.12
N LEU A 64 10.87 26.98 3.77
CA LEU A 64 11.42 26.45 2.52
C LEU A 64 10.64 27.00 1.31
N THR A 65 11.37 27.16 0.19
CA THR A 65 10.78 27.56 -1.10
C THR A 65 9.98 26.42 -1.73
N GLU A 66 9.13 26.74 -2.71
CA GLU A 66 8.37 25.74 -3.46
C GLU A 66 9.32 24.77 -4.19
N GLU A 67 10.39 25.28 -4.78
CA GLU A 67 11.38 24.51 -5.52
C GLU A 67 12.10 23.50 -4.60
N GLU A 68 12.52 23.92 -3.41
CA GLU A 68 13.16 23.03 -2.43
C GLU A 68 12.23 21.93 -1.97
N ILE A 69 10.96 22.26 -1.70
CA ILE A 69 9.93 21.28 -1.29
C ILE A 69 9.65 20.31 -2.43
N GLN A 70 9.44 20.80 -3.64
CA GLN A 70 9.19 19.97 -4.82
C GLN A 70 10.35 19.02 -5.09
N GLN A 71 11.59 19.51 -5.04
CA GLN A 71 12.78 18.68 -5.20
C GLN A 71 12.85 17.58 -4.14
N GLY A 72 12.61 17.92 -2.87
CA GLY A 72 12.61 16.97 -1.76
C GLY A 72 11.55 15.88 -1.92
N LEU A 73 10.29 16.27 -2.21
CA LEU A 73 9.17 15.32 -2.35
C LEU A 73 9.31 14.44 -3.61
N SER A 74 9.78 15.00 -4.73
CA SER A 74 9.99 14.26 -5.98
C SER A 74 11.13 13.25 -5.91
N SER A 75 12.18 13.56 -5.14
CA SER A 75 13.35 12.69 -4.97
C SER A 75 13.14 11.58 -3.94
N TYR A 76 12.11 11.71 -3.10
CA TYR A 76 11.85 10.73 -2.04
C TYR A 76 11.45 9.38 -2.62
N THR A 77 12.13 8.35 -2.18
CA THR A 77 11.81 6.96 -2.50
C THR A 77 11.39 6.23 -1.23
N SER A 78 10.26 5.56 -1.32
CA SER A 78 9.74 4.78 -0.20
C SER A 78 10.62 3.56 0.08
N LYS A 79 10.85 3.26 1.36
CA LYS A 79 11.64 2.14 1.86
C LYS A 79 10.86 1.37 2.93
N ASN A 80 11.40 0.21 3.34
CA ASN A 80 10.89 -0.56 4.47
C ASN A 80 9.41 -0.92 4.33
N GLY A 81 9.01 -1.44 3.18
CA GLY A 81 7.65 -1.93 2.95
C GLY A 81 6.56 -0.86 2.99
N ARG A 82 6.86 0.37 2.59
CA ARG A 82 5.87 1.44 2.45
C ARG A 82 5.70 1.82 0.98
N MET A 83 4.98 0.99 0.22
CA MET A 83 4.85 1.13 -1.24
C MET A 83 6.21 1.10 -1.96
N GLN A 84 7.11 0.27 -1.48
CA GLN A 84 8.43 0.11 -2.06
C GLN A 84 8.32 -0.65 -3.38
N SER A 85 8.84 -0.07 -4.46
CA SER A 85 8.94 -0.74 -5.76
C SER A 85 10.25 -1.54 -5.83
N ILE A 86 10.15 -2.82 -6.12
CA ILE A 86 11.29 -3.76 -6.23
C ILE A 86 11.23 -4.44 -7.60
N ILE A 87 12.30 -4.36 -8.38
CA ILE A 87 12.42 -5.08 -9.65
C ILE A 87 12.70 -6.54 -9.32
N ILE A 88 11.78 -7.44 -9.64
CA ILE A 88 11.89 -8.88 -9.34
C ILE A 88 12.33 -9.72 -10.53
N SER A 89 12.24 -9.17 -11.74
CA SER A 89 12.81 -9.72 -12.97
C SER A 89 13.01 -8.60 -13.99
N LYS A 90 13.52 -8.94 -15.19
CA LYS A 90 13.73 -7.97 -16.27
C LYS A 90 12.46 -7.17 -16.61
N ASP A 91 11.29 -7.82 -16.56
CA ASP A 91 10.03 -7.26 -17.02
C ASP A 91 8.96 -7.16 -15.92
N ALA A 92 9.30 -7.54 -14.66
CA ALA A 92 8.36 -7.57 -13.56
C ALA A 92 8.81 -6.76 -12.33
N THR A 93 7.84 -6.09 -11.73
CA THR A 93 8.02 -5.25 -10.54
C THR A 93 7.05 -5.67 -9.45
N ALA A 94 7.55 -5.82 -8.23
CA ALA A 94 6.75 -6.01 -7.03
C ALA A 94 6.59 -4.69 -6.26
N LEU A 95 5.36 -4.39 -5.85
CA LEU A 95 5.06 -3.33 -4.91
C LEU A 95 4.95 -3.95 -3.51
N LEU A 96 5.92 -3.65 -2.66
CA LEU A 96 5.98 -4.16 -1.30
C LEU A 96 5.31 -3.17 -0.34
N ASN A 97 4.26 -3.61 0.37
CA ASN A 97 3.57 -2.79 1.36
C ASN A 97 3.23 -3.57 2.62
N LEU A 98 3.66 -3.05 3.77
CA LEU A 98 3.40 -3.65 5.08
C LEU A 98 1.93 -3.46 5.48
N ALA A 99 1.28 -4.53 5.94
CA ALA A 99 -0.04 -4.46 6.56
C ALA A 99 -0.07 -5.28 7.86
N LYS A 100 -0.64 -4.70 8.93
CA LYS A 100 -0.71 -5.35 10.26
C LYS A 100 -2.08 -5.18 10.94
N ASN A 101 -3.06 -4.73 10.21
CA ASN A 101 -4.44 -4.55 10.68
C ASN A 101 -5.38 -4.44 9.46
N PRO A 102 -6.71 -4.50 9.65
CA PRO A 102 -7.69 -4.47 8.56
C PRO A 102 -7.57 -3.22 7.69
N ALA A 103 -7.42 -2.04 8.30
CA ALA A 103 -7.34 -0.78 7.55
C ALA A 103 -6.09 -0.73 6.64
N GLY A 104 -4.93 -1.16 7.16
CA GLY A 104 -3.69 -1.24 6.38
C GLY A 104 -3.76 -2.29 5.28
N LEU A 105 -4.39 -3.44 5.54
CA LEU A 105 -4.56 -4.48 4.53
C LEU A 105 -5.53 -4.03 3.43
N ASN A 106 -6.67 -3.43 3.78
CA ASN A 106 -7.61 -2.87 2.81
C ASN A 106 -6.94 -1.82 1.89
N ALA A 107 -6.17 -0.90 2.48
CA ALA A 107 -5.41 0.10 1.71
C ALA A 107 -4.39 -0.56 0.77
N SER A 108 -3.72 -1.64 1.23
CA SER A 108 -2.74 -2.37 0.41
C SER A 108 -3.39 -3.16 -0.72
N LEU A 109 -4.54 -3.79 -0.46
CA LEU A 109 -5.32 -4.50 -1.49
C LEU A 109 -5.86 -3.53 -2.55
N ALA A 110 -6.25 -2.32 -2.15
CA ALA A 110 -6.77 -1.30 -3.07
C ALA A 110 -5.74 -0.79 -4.09
N ILE A 111 -4.44 -1.00 -3.86
CA ILE A 111 -3.38 -0.62 -4.81
C ILE A 111 -3.61 -1.24 -6.18
N GLY A 112 -4.06 -2.48 -6.23
CA GLY A 112 -4.34 -3.19 -7.47
C GLY A 112 -5.47 -2.58 -8.31
N ASN A 113 -6.32 -1.73 -7.73
CA ASN A 113 -7.39 -1.06 -8.49
C ASN A 113 -6.86 -0.10 -9.56
N GLY A 114 -5.65 0.42 -9.36
CA GLY A 114 -4.97 1.29 -10.32
C GLY A 114 -4.23 0.56 -11.44
N ILE A 115 -4.11 -0.77 -11.36
CA ILE A 115 -3.38 -1.58 -12.34
C ILE A 115 -4.39 -2.23 -13.29
N LYS A 116 -4.30 -1.90 -14.57
CA LYS A 116 -5.21 -2.44 -15.61
C LYS A 116 -4.75 -3.78 -16.15
N GLU A 117 -3.46 -4.06 -16.06
CA GLU A 117 -2.84 -5.31 -16.45
C GLU A 117 -3.16 -6.43 -15.47
N ASP A 118 -2.83 -7.65 -15.86
CA ASP A 118 -2.90 -8.81 -14.97
C ASP A 118 -1.87 -8.68 -13.83
N ILE A 119 -2.29 -9.00 -12.62
CA ILE A 119 -1.48 -8.85 -11.40
C ILE A 119 -1.43 -10.14 -10.58
N ASN A 120 -0.36 -10.28 -9.83
CA ASN A 120 -0.21 -11.33 -8.83
C ASN A 120 -0.13 -10.73 -7.42
N TYR A 121 -0.55 -11.50 -6.42
CA TYR A 121 -0.40 -11.15 -5.03
C TYR A 121 0.49 -12.15 -4.29
N LEU A 122 1.30 -11.63 -3.36
CA LEU A 122 1.95 -12.39 -2.31
C LEU A 122 1.45 -11.85 -0.97
N LEU A 123 0.67 -12.63 -0.26
CA LEU A 123 0.16 -12.27 1.07
C LEU A 123 0.92 -13.10 2.10
N VAL A 124 1.61 -12.44 3.04
CA VAL A 124 2.41 -13.13 4.05
C VAL A 124 1.93 -12.78 5.45
N LEU A 125 1.51 -13.80 6.20
CA LEU A 125 0.96 -13.63 7.55
C LEU A 125 1.70 -14.51 8.55
N ASN A 126 2.31 -13.87 9.54
CA ASN A 126 2.85 -14.50 10.72
C ASN A 126 2.02 -14.12 11.96
N ASP A 127 2.19 -14.89 13.03
CA ASP A 127 1.61 -14.64 14.36
C ASP A 127 2.69 -14.64 15.44
N ASN A 128 3.85 -14.07 15.13
CA ASN A 128 4.91 -13.90 16.12
C ASN A 128 4.52 -12.84 17.15
N GLY A 129 5.15 -12.81 18.31
CA GLY A 129 4.78 -11.87 19.37
C GLY A 129 4.70 -10.40 18.96
N ALA A 130 5.57 -9.96 18.02
CA ALA A 130 5.56 -8.59 17.50
C ALA A 130 4.43 -8.32 16.46
N ASP A 131 3.83 -9.38 15.88
CA ASP A 131 2.66 -9.26 14.98
C ASP A 131 1.35 -9.21 15.76
N GLY A 132 1.34 -9.70 16.99
CA GLY A 132 0.16 -10.09 17.75
C GLY A 132 -0.23 -11.55 17.45
N LEU A 133 -0.60 -12.29 18.51
CA LEU A 133 -0.98 -13.70 18.38
C LEU A 133 -2.36 -13.89 17.76
N ASP A 134 -3.23 -12.86 17.89
CA ASP A 134 -4.57 -12.87 17.33
C ASP A 134 -4.56 -12.42 15.87
N ILE A 135 -4.90 -13.33 14.98
CA ILE A 135 -5.02 -13.08 13.55
C ILE A 135 -6.48 -12.93 13.08
N SER A 136 -7.44 -12.92 14.00
CA SER A 136 -8.87 -12.83 13.67
C SER A 136 -9.21 -11.57 12.86
N TRP A 137 -8.39 -10.53 12.96
CA TRP A 137 -8.53 -9.28 12.22
C TRP A 137 -8.54 -9.47 10.69
N ILE A 138 -8.05 -10.60 10.16
CA ILE A 138 -8.15 -10.88 8.72
C ILE A 138 -9.60 -11.05 8.27
N TRP A 139 -10.52 -11.39 9.19
CA TRP A 139 -11.95 -11.50 8.92
C TRP A 139 -12.65 -10.15 8.83
N ASP A 140 -12.08 -9.10 9.44
CA ASP A 140 -12.53 -7.71 9.35
C ASP A 140 -11.99 -7.00 8.09
N THR A 141 -11.10 -7.66 7.34
CA THR A 141 -10.57 -7.16 6.07
C THR A 141 -11.58 -7.37 4.96
N ASP A 142 -11.78 -6.34 4.15
CA ASP A 142 -12.67 -6.40 2.98
C ASP A 142 -11.93 -6.92 1.75
N PHE A 143 -11.88 -8.23 1.58
CA PHE A 143 -11.30 -8.87 0.40
C PHE A 143 -12.16 -8.71 -0.87
N ASN A 144 -13.39 -8.17 -0.80
CA ASN A 144 -14.18 -7.85 -1.99
C ASN A 144 -13.51 -6.77 -2.85
N ILE A 145 -12.58 -6.00 -2.27
CA ILE A 145 -11.71 -5.07 -3.02
C ILE A 145 -11.02 -5.78 -4.20
N LEU A 146 -10.67 -7.05 -4.05
CA LEU A 146 -9.99 -7.85 -5.07
C LEU A 146 -10.91 -8.27 -6.24
N LEU A 147 -12.22 -8.24 -6.08
CA LEU A 147 -13.18 -8.70 -7.11
C LEU A 147 -13.16 -7.85 -8.39
N ASN A 148 -12.72 -6.60 -8.29
CA ASN A 148 -12.67 -5.65 -9.40
C ASN A 148 -11.28 -5.57 -10.05
N GLN A 149 -10.37 -6.49 -9.74
CA GLN A 149 -8.99 -6.49 -10.20
C GLN A 149 -8.71 -7.68 -11.12
N ASN A 150 -7.76 -7.55 -12.03
CA ASN A 150 -7.35 -8.61 -12.95
C ASN A 150 -6.31 -9.53 -12.29
N ILE A 151 -6.71 -10.26 -11.25
CA ILE A 151 -5.80 -11.11 -10.48
C ILE A 151 -5.67 -12.48 -11.13
N LYS A 152 -4.44 -12.92 -11.37
CA LYS A 152 -4.15 -14.27 -11.88
C LYS A 152 -3.79 -15.23 -10.75
N ASN A 153 -2.85 -14.85 -9.90
CA ASN A 153 -2.36 -15.72 -8.84
C ASN A 153 -2.30 -14.98 -7.50
N ILE A 154 -2.61 -15.69 -6.42
CA ILE A 154 -2.41 -15.25 -5.05
C ILE A 154 -1.61 -16.32 -4.33
N VAL A 155 -0.38 -15.99 -3.94
CA VAL A 155 0.46 -16.86 -3.11
C VAL A 155 0.26 -16.46 -1.66
N CYS A 156 -0.25 -17.37 -0.83
CA CYS A 156 -0.37 -17.21 0.61
C CYS A 156 0.86 -17.82 1.29
N SER A 157 1.53 -17.06 2.15
CA SER A 157 2.75 -17.49 2.80
C SER A 157 2.83 -17.11 4.27
N GLY A 158 3.90 -17.54 4.95
CA GLY A 158 4.10 -17.37 6.39
C GLY A 158 3.42 -18.44 7.23
N LYS A 159 3.56 -18.32 8.53
CA LYS A 159 3.02 -19.31 9.49
C LYS A 159 1.51 -19.52 9.39
N ARG A 160 0.78 -18.49 8.98
CA ARG A 160 -0.68 -18.47 8.86
C ARG A 160 -1.17 -18.41 7.40
N ALA A 161 -0.37 -18.98 6.50
CA ALA A 161 -0.70 -19.04 5.07
C ALA A 161 -2.02 -19.77 4.79
N LYS A 162 -2.31 -20.84 5.54
CA LYS A 162 -3.54 -21.62 5.38
C LYS A 162 -4.78 -20.85 5.80
N GLU A 163 -4.69 -20.08 6.89
CA GLU A 163 -5.79 -19.23 7.36
C GLU A 163 -6.07 -18.08 6.37
N LEU A 164 -5.02 -17.49 5.77
CA LEU A 164 -5.20 -16.52 4.68
C LEU A 164 -5.90 -17.14 3.48
N ALA A 165 -5.45 -18.31 3.02
CA ALA A 165 -6.05 -19.01 1.89
C ALA A 165 -7.51 -19.40 2.19
N LEU A 166 -7.80 -19.86 3.42
CA LEU A 166 -9.15 -20.12 3.86
C LEU A 166 -10.02 -18.85 3.80
N ARG A 167 -9.53 -17.72 4.31
CA ARG A 167 -10.26 -16.44 4.27
C ARG A 167 -10.55 -16.00 2.83
N LEU A 168 -9.57 -16.13 1.92
CA LEU A 168 -9.75 -15.80 0.50
C LEU A 168 -10.81 -16.69 -0.17
N LYS A 169 -10.87 -17.96 0.19
CA LYS A 169 -11.88 -18.90 -0.33
C LYS A 169 -13.31 -18.46 -0.04
N TYR A 170 -13.53 -17.73 1.06
CA TYR A 170 -14.85 -17.18 1.42
C TYR A 170 -15.16 -15.84 0.75
N SER A 171 -14.29 -15.35 -0.14
CA SER A 171 -14.45 -14.04 -0.80
C SER A 171 -14.75 -14.16 -2.31
N ASP A 172 -15.08 -15.33 -2.81
CA ASP A 172 -15.46 -15.62 -4.22
C ASP A 172 -14.46 -15.10 -5.28
N ILE A 173 -13.18 -14.95 -4.90
CA ILE A 173 -12.12 -14.44 -5.77
C ILE A 173 -11.77 -15.48 -6.82
N LYS A 174 -11.78 -15.08 -8.08
CA LYS A 174 -11.46 -15.94 -9.23
C LYS A 174 -9.98 -15.86 -9.59
N ALA A 175 -9.11 -16.24 -8.67
CA ALA A 175 -7.68 -16.33 -8.89
C ALA A 175 -7.17 -17.73 -8.53
N ASN A 176 -6.02 -18.12 -9.06
CA ASN A 176 -5.32 -19.31 -8.59
C ASN A 176 -4.70 -19.00 -7.22
N ILE A 177 -5.16 -19.69 -6.18
CA ILE A 177 -4.67 -19.48 -4.81
C ILE A 177 -3.76 -20.66 -4.45
N THR A 178 -2.50 -20.36 -4.14
CA THR A 178 -1.51 -21.34 -3.69
C THR A 178 -1.08 -21.05 -2.25
N VAL A 179 -0.61 -22.08 -1.56
CA VAL A 179 -0.17 -21.98 -0.16
C VAL A 179 1.25 -22.52 -0.05
N ASN A 180 2.16 -21.68 0.40
CA ASN A 180 3.51 -22.07 0.73
C ASN A 180 3.96 -21.37 2.02
N GLU A 181 4.08 -22.09 3.13
CA GLU A 181 4.42 -21.50 4.42
C GLU A 181 5.86 -20.92 4.44
N ASN A 182 6.75 -21.41 3.56
CA ASN A 182 8.11 -20.89 3.42
C ASN A 182 8.13 -19.64 2.54
N ILE A 183 8.53 -18.51 3.11
CA ILE A 183 8.54 -17.21 2.43
C ILE A 183 9.50 -17.21 1.23
N THR A 184 10.68 -17.82 1.36
CA THR A 184 11.65 -17.88 0.26
C THR A 184 11.07 -18.63 -0.95
N GLU A 185 10.45 -19.78 -0.71
CA GLU A 185 9.84 -20.59 -1.77
C GLU A 185 8.62 -19.88 -2.38
N ALA A 186 7.81 -19.19 -1.57
CA ALA A 186 6.67 -18.41 -2.04
C ALA A 186 7.09 -17.23 -2.93
N VAL A 187 8.19 -16.56 -2.61
CA VAL A 187 8.77 -15.50 -3.47
C VAL A 187 9.32 -16.10 -4.76
N LEU A 188 10.00 -17.26 -4.69
CA LEU A 188 10.49 -17.95 -5.89
C LEU A 188 9.33 -18.41 -6.79
N GLU A 189 8.20 -18.82 -6.21
CA GLU A 189 6.98 -19.12 -6.94
C GLU A 189 6.41 -17.87 -7.63
N LEU A 190 6.29 -16.77 -6.89
CA LEU A 190 5.81 -15.49 -7.43
C LEU A 190 6.65 -15.04 -8.63
N LYS A 191 7.99 -15.18 -8.57
CA LYS A 191 8.91 -14.78 -9.64
C LYS A 191 8.80 -15.63 -10.92
N LYS A 192 8.16 -16.80 -10.87
CA LYS A 192 7.91 -17.65 -12.05
C LYS A 192 6.71 -17.18 -12.88
N TYR A 193 5.84 -16.38 -12.31
CA TYR A 193 4.66 -15.89 -13.02
C TYR A 193 5.04 -14.80 -14.02
N PRO A 194 4.44 -14.79 -15.22
CA PRO A 194 4.83 -13.88 -16.31
C PRO A 194 4.29 -12.46 -16.16
N GLU A 195 3.38 -12.22 -15.22
CA GLU A 195 2.73 -10.94 -15.06
C GLU A 195 3.72 -9.84 -14.65
N ARG A 196 3.55 -8.66 -15.25
CA ARG A 196 4.44 -7.52 -15.05
C ARG A 196 4.40 -6.95 -13.63
N TYR A 197 3.27 -7.07 -12.95
CA TYR A 197 3.06 -6.48 -11.64
C TYR A 197 2.73 -7.53 -10.60
N ALA A 198 3.37 -7.39 -9.45
CA ALA A 198 3.03 -8.13 -8.24
C ALA A 198 2.82 -7.16 -7.07
N ILE A 199 1.94 -7.52 -6.14
CA ILE A 199 1.73 -6.78 -4.89
C ILE A 199 2.05 -7.73 -3.75
N ALA A 200 3.12 -7.43 -3.01
CA ALA A 200 3.56 -8.21 -1.85
C ALA A 200 3.15 -7.50 -0.56
N ILE A 201 2.37 -8.18 0.26
CA ILE A 201 1.82 -7.63 1.50
C ILE A 201 2.20 -8.53 2.68
N PRO A 202 3.39 -8.37 3.25
CA PRO A 202 3.76 -9.02 4.49
C PRO A 202 3.22 -8.25 5.71
N ASN A 203 3.02 -8.98 6.82
CA ASN A 203 2.92 -8.34 8.11
C ASN A 203 4.31 -8.04 8.73
N TYR A 204 4.36 -7.54 9.95
CA TYR A 204 5.55 -6.90 10.50
C TYR A 204 6.78 -7.83 10.55
N THR A 205 6.64 -9.04 11.10
CA THR A 205 7.79 -9.94 11.23
C THR A 205 8.18 -10.63 9.93
N ALA A 206 7.28 -10.67 8.94
CA ALA A 206 7.55 -11.23 7.62
C ALA A 206 8.25 -10.23 6.67
N LEU A 207 8.18 -8.93 6.97
CA LEU A 207 8.61 -7.86 6.05
C LEU A 207 10.07 -8.02 5.61
N THR A 208 10.99 -8.14 6.57
CA THR A 208 12.43 -8.16 6.28
C THR A 208 12.83 -9.35 5.41
N GLU A 209 12.28 -10.52 5.68
CA GLU A 209 12.53 -11.72 4.89
C GLU A 209 11.92 -11.59 3.49
N THR A 210 10.65 -11.18 3.40
CA THR A 210 9.98 -10.97 2.11
C THR A 210 10.73 -9.97 1.25
N GLN A 211 11.12 -8.83 1.81
CA GLN A 211 11.90 -7.82 1.09
C GLN A 211 13.21 -8.38 0.56
N LYS A 212 14.00 -9.03 1.42
CA LYS A 212 15.30 -9.64 1.05
C LYS A 212 15.18 -10.67 -0.08
N GLU A 213 14.12 -11.48 -0.06
CA GLU A 213 13.91 -12.49 -1.10
C GLU A 213 13.42 -11.88 -2.43
N LEU A 214 12.63 -10.79 -2.37
CA LEU A 214 12.23 -10.04 -3.56
C LEU A 214 13.42 -9.34 -4.23
N GLU A 215 14.38 -8.84 -3.44
CA GLU A 215 15.56 -8.10 -3.92
C GLU A 215 16.67 -8.99 -4.52
N LYS A 216 16.66 -10.31 -4.31
CA LYS A 216 17.57 -11.29 -4.93
C LYS A 216 17.23 -11.50 -6.41
#